data_ec7ccc384e5625666d03ce78d43f3e0d
#
_entry.id   ec7ccc384e5625666d03ce78d43f3e0d
#
_cell.length_a   1.000
_cell.length_b   1.000
_cell.length_c   1.000
_cell.angle_alpha   90.00
_cell.angle_beta   90.00
_cell.angle_gamma   90.00
#
_symmetry.space_group_name_H-M   'P 1'
#
loop_
_entity.id
_entity.type
_entity.pdbx_description
1 polymer ?
#
loop_
_entity_poly.entity_id
_entity_poly.type
_entity_poly.pdbx_seq_one_letter_code
_entity_poly.pdbx_strand_id
1 'polypeptide(L)'
;MQAAMTTTLRIGETEVPRIGLGTNRLQDTAEHAAFVRDAIAAGIRHIDTARLYSGGSSESAIGAALASGRPEGVVVATKGGYHDGRPETIAREIEESLRELRTERIDLYYLHRVHDDVAIEDSLAAIVRERDRGRIAQIGVSNVDLAQLARARAVTEIAAAQNHYNLAHREHDDVLDFCASEGIAFVPFFPLRDETSALREVAARHGATPAAVVLAWLLRRSATTLPIPGTLSVAHVRENLAALGLNLSDDDVAALGGGLS
;
A
#
# COMPACT_ATOMS: atom_id res chain seq x y z
N MET A 1 -11.76 18.96 -21.45
CA MET A 1 -11.28 19.45 -20.13
C MET A 1 -11.05 18.21 -19.28
N GLN A 2 -9.80 17.80 -19.09
CA GLN A 2 -9.48 16.66 -18.21
C GLN A 2 -9.90 17.03 -16.78
N ALA A 3 -10.63 16.14 -16.10
CA ALA A 3 -10.93 16.32 -14.69
C ALA A 3 -9.59 16.35 -13.92
N ALA A 4 -9.47 17.27 -12.96
CA ALA A 4 -8.29 17.31 -12.11
C ALA A 4 -8.14 15.96 -11.38
N MET A 5 -6.95 15.38 -11.41
CA MET A 5 -6.65 14.13 -10.73
C MET A 5 -6.82 14.32 -9.22
N THR A 6 -7.60 13.47 -8.57
CA THR A 6 -7.69 13.47 -7.11
C THR A 6 -6.33 13.08 -6.52
N THR A 7 -5.85 13.84 -5.54
CA THR A 7 -4.55 13.61 -4.90
C THR A 7 -4.66 12.81 -3.61
N THR A 8 -5.88 12.57 -3.14
CA THR A 8 -6.19 11.83 -1.91
C THR A 8 -7.18 10.70 -2.18
N LEU A 9 -7.20 9.70 -1.32
CA LEU A 9 -8.24 8.68 -1.22
C LEU A 9 -8.53 8.33 0.24
N ARG A 10 -9.58 7.57 0.50
CA ARG A 10 -9.96 7.15 1.85
C ARG A 10 -9.56 5.69 2.12
N ILE A 11 -8.99 5.47 3.29
CA ILE A 11 -8.84 4.13 3.91
C ILE A 11 -9.75 4.14 5.14
N GLY A 12 -10.88 3.46 5.03
CA GLY A 12 -11.96 3.61 6.00
C GLY A 12 -12.41 5.08 6.12
N GLU A 13 -12.33 5.64 7.33
CA GLU A 13 -12.71 7.03 7.57
C GLU A 13 -11.57 8.04 7.35
N THR A 14 -10.33 7.57 7.20
CA THR A 14 -9.15 8.43 7.11
C THR A 14 -8.80 8.75 5.65
N GLU A 15 -8.69 10.02 5.35
CA GLU A 15 -8.21 10.51 4.04
C GLU A 15 -6.67 10.58 4.04
N VAL A 16 -6.04 9.99 3.02
CA VAL A 16 -4.59 9.94 2.87
C VAL A 16 -4.18 10.38 1.46
N PRO A 17 -2.99 11.01 1.28
CA PRO A 17 -2.40 11.21 -0.04
C PRO A 17 -2.28 9.88 -0.77
N ARG A 18 -2.48 9.89 -2.08
CA ARG A 18 -2.45 8.69 -2.93
C ARG A 18 -1.03 8.17 -3.22
N ILE A 19 -0.07 8.50 -2.36
CA ILE A 19 1.28 7.92 -2.34
C ILE A 19 1.61 7.57 -0.90
N GLY A 20 1.85 6.28 -0.67
CA GLY A 20 2.28 5.76 0.61
C GLY A 20 3.79 5.49 0.67
N LEU A 21 4.23 4.89 1.76
CA LEU A 21 5.60 4.45 2.00
C LEU A 21 5.64 2.94 2.23
N GLY A 22 6.30 2.19 1.34
CA GLY A 22 6.63 0.79 1.56
C GLY A 22 7.89 0.64 2.43
N THR A 23 7.85 -0.27 3.40
CA THR A 23 8.86 -0.34 4.47
C THR A 23 9.59 -1.68 4.58
N ASN A 24 9.62 -2.49 3.53
CA ASN A 24 10.22 -3.82 3.55
C ASN A 24 11.74 -3.85 3.82
N ARG A 25 12.41 -2.68 3.84
CA ARG A 25 13.84 -2.52 4.14
C ARG A 25 14.13 -1.92 5.51
N LEU A 26 13.10 -1.54 6.27
CA LEU A 26 13.30 -1.03 7.62
C LEU A 26 13.85 -2.12 8.55
N GLN A 27 14.74 -1.70 9.45
CA GLN A 27 15.29 -2.48 10.53
C GLN A 27 14.97 -1.78 11.86
N ASP A 28 14.95 -2.50 12.95
CA ASP A 28 14.74 -1.92 14.29
C ASP A 28 15.98 -1.15 14.75
N THR A 29 16.12 0.08 14.24
CA THR A 29 17.19 1.01 14.58
C THR A 29 16.66 2.41 14.83
N ALA A 30 17.37 3.18 15.65
CA ALA A 30 17.02 4.57 15.92
C ALA A 30 17.04 5.43 14.63
N GLU A 31 17.92 5.12 13.68
CA GLU A 31 18.02 5.78 12.37
C GLU A 31 16.75 5.55 11.54
N HIS A 32 16.29 4.30 11.44
CA HIS A 32 15.07 3.99 10.69
C HIS A 32 13.81 4.53 11.37
N ALA A 33 13.75 4.54 12.69
CA ALA A 33 12.68 5.22 13.40
C ALA A 33 12.69 6.75 13.15
N ALA A 34 13.87 7.38 13.08
CA ALA A 34 14.00 8.79 12.69
C ALA A 34 13.54 9.00 11.24
N PHE A 35 13.98 8.14 10.31
CA PHE A 35 13.53 8.20 8.91
C PHE A 35 12.00 8.15 8.77
N VAL A 36 11.31 7.28 9.52
CA VAL A 36 9.84 7.20 9.49
C VAL A 36 9.22 8.53 9.94
N ARG A 37 9.73 9.16 11.02
CA ARG A 37 9.26 10.48 11.47
C ARG A 37 9.47 11.55 10.41
N ASP A 38 10.64 11.56 9.77
CA ASP A 38 10.99 12.52 8.73
C ASP A 38 10.13 12.32 7.46
N ALA A 39 9.81 11.07 7.10
CA ALA A 39 8.89 10.75 6.01
C ALA A 39 7.47 11.27 6.29
N ILE A 40 6.98 11.10 7.52
CA ILE A 40 5.70 11.67 7.95
C ILE A 40 5.74 13.21 7.90
N ALA A 41 6.81 13.83 8.36
CA ALA A 41 7.01 15.28 8.29
C ALA A 41 7.09 15.79 6.85
N ALA A 42 7.59 14.96 5.91
CA ALA A 42 7.60 15.27 4.48
C ALA A 42 6.22 15.13 3.80
N GLY A 43 5.21 14.54 4.47
CA GLY A 43 3.84 14.46 3.95
C GLY A 43 3.28 13.04 3.79
N ILE A 44 4.04 11.99 4.10
CA ILE A 44 3.52 10.62 4.10
C ILE A 44 2.42 10.50 5.16
N ARG A 45 1.29 9.86 4.77
CA ARG A 45 0.17 9.55 5.66
C ARG A 45 -0.26 8.08 5.60
N HIS A 46 0.20 7.32 4.63
CA HIS A 46 0.02 5.87 4.57
C HIS A 46 1.37 5.17 4.64
N ILE A 47 1.59 4.34 5.66
CA ILE A 47 2.81 3.56 5.89
C ILE A 47 2.42 2.09 5.78
N ASP A 48 3.06 1.36 4.87
CA ASP A 48 2.79 -0.04 4.61
C ASP A 48 3.95 -0.91 5.07
N THR A 49 3.68 -1.80 6.02
CA THR A 49 4.61 -2.79 6.55
C THR A 49 4.02 -4.20 6.51
N ALA A 50 4.70 -5.16 7.11
CA ALA A 50 4.22 -6.53 7.31
C ALA A 50 4.97 -7.23 8.44
N ARG A 51 4.33 -8.18 9.10
CA ARG A 51 4.94 -9.05 10.10
C ARG A 51 6.17 -9.80 9.55
N LEU A 52 6.11 -10.16 8.26
CA LEU A 52 7.21 -10.82 7.53
C LEU A 52 8.47 -9.95 7.43
N TYR A 53 8.34 -8.61 7.34
CA TYR A 53 9.45 -7.74 6.98
C TYR A 53 10.50 -7.70 8.08
N SER A 54 11.68 -8.24 7.76
CA SER A 54 12.81 -8.34 8.68
C SER A 54 12.43 -8.98 10.03
N GLY A 55 11.52 -9.97 10.02
CA GLY A 55 11.06 -10.67 11.24
C GLY A 55 10.32 -9.77 12.23
N GLY A 56 9.64 -8.70 11.77
CA GLY A 56 8.94 -7.71 12.58
C GLY A 56 9.76 -6.46 12.91
N SER A 57 11.03 -6.40 12.53
CA SER A 57 11.88 -5.22 12.78
C SER A 57 11.34 -3.96 12.09
N SER A 58 10.66 -4.11 10.94
CA SER A 58 9.99 -2.98 10.26
C SER A 58 8.84 -2.42 11.11
N GLU A 59 8.01 -3.29 11.69
CA GLU A 59 6.93 -2.89 12.60
C GLU A 59 7.49 -2.21 13.86
N SER A 60 8.55 -2.78 14.45
CA SER A 60 9.21 -2.23 15.64
C SER A 60 9.77 -0.82 15.38
N ALA A 61 10.43 -0.58 14.24
CA ALA A 61 10.92 0.74 13.85
C ALA A 61 9.78 1.77 13.72
N ILE A 62 8.64 1.37 13.12
CA ILE A 62 7.45 2.22 13.02
C ILE A 62 6.85 2.49 14.40
N GLY A 63 6.71 1.47 15.24
CA GLY A 63 6.25 1.62 16.63
C GLY A 63 7.13 2.56 17.44
N ALA A 64 8.47 2.46 17.30
CA ALA A 64 9.42 3.38 17.92
C ALA A 64 9.30 4.82 17.38
N ALA A 65 9.05 4.98 16.08
CA ALA A 65 8.85 6.29 15.48
C ALA A 65 7.61 7.01 16.01
N LEU A 66 6.54 6.27 16.30
CA LEU A 66 5.23 6.79 16.72
C LEU A 66 5.04 6.80 18.25
N ALA A 67 6.00 6.27 19.03
CA ALA A 67 5.87 6.14 20.49
C ALA A 67 5.68 7.46 21.25
N SER A 68 6.19 8.59 20.72
CA SER A 68 6.03 9.92 21.30
C SER A 68 4.73 10.64 20.89
N GLY A 69 3.89 9.98 20.14
CA GLY A 69 2.62 10.49 19.62
C GLY A 69 2.51 10.27 18.11
N ARG A 70 1.34 9.85 17.70
CA ARG A 70 1.02 9.63 16.28
C ARG A 70 0.38 10.88 15.70
N PRO A 71 0.95 11.46 14.62
CA PRO A 71 0.32 12.59 13.94
C PRO A 71 -1.05 12.22 13.37
N GLU A 72 -1.97 13.16 13.37
CA GLU A 72 -3.30 12.99 12.81
C GLU A 72 -3.25 12.62 11.32
N GLY A 73 -4.16 11.76 10.91
CA GLY A 73 -4.29 11.29 9.52
C GLY A 73 -3.23 10.27 9.09
N VAL A 74 -2.32 9.84 9.98
CA VAL A 74 -1.37 8.76 9.64
C VAL A 74 -2.07 7.41 9.78
N VAL A 75 -2.08 6.63 8.70
CA VAL A 75 -2.57 5.25 8.62
C VAL A 75 -1.37 4.30 8.55
N VAL A 76 -1.31 3.32 9.44
CA VAL A 76 -0.33 2.23 9.42
C VAL A 76 -1.02 0.94 9.01
N ALA A 77 -0.60 0.40 7.87
CA ALA A 77 -1.05 -0.90 7.37
C ALA A 77 0.01 -1.96 7.64
N THR A 78 -0.41 -3.12 8.14
CA THR A 78 0.46 -4.30 8.26
C THR A 78 -0.24 -5.55 7.75
N LYS A 79 0.48 -6.66 7.70
CA LYS A 79 0.03 -7.90 7.07
C LYS A 79 0.52 -9.12 7.84
N GLY A 80 -0.29 -10.18 7.87
CA GLY A 80 0.11 -11.50 8.35
C GLY A 80 -0.45 -12.62 7.48
N GLY A 81 -0.10 -13.85 7.82
CA GLY A 81 -0.51 -15.02 7.06
C GLY A 81 0.30 -15.23 5.78
N TYR A 82 1.58 -14.83 5.72
CA TYR A 82 2.40 -15.03 4.52
C TYR A 82 2.87 -16.49 4.35
N HIS A 83 3.31 -17.12 5.44
CA HIS A 83 3.80 -18.50 5.42
C HIS A 83 2.73 -19.52 5.77
N ASP A 84 1.71 -19.09 6.54
CA ASP A 84 0.65 -19.95 7.03
C ASP A 84 -0.63 -19.14 7.23
N GLY A 85 -1.67 -19.47 6.47
CA GLY A 85 -2.98 -18.81 6.50
C GLY A 85 -3.92 -19.31 7.60
N ARG A 86 -3.50 -20.23 8.47
CA ARG A 86 -4.37 -20.80 9.51
C ARG A 86 -4.81 -19.74 10.52
N PRO A 87 -6.06 -19.82 10.99
CA PRO A 87 -6.64 -18.85 11.92
C PRO A 87 -5.81 -18.57 13.18
N GLU A 88 -5.21 -19.61 13.76
CA GLU A 88 -4.37 -19.51 14.96
C GLU A 88 -3.03 -18.81 14.68
N THR A 89 -2.44 -19.03 13.50
CA THR A 89 -1.22 -18.32 13.07
C THR A 89 -1.52 -16.84 12.88
N ILE A 90 -2.59 -16.51 12.16
CA ILE A 90 -3.01 -15.14 11.92
C ILE A 90 -3.30 -14.41 13.23
N ALA A 91 -4.03 -15.04 14.15
CA ALA A 91 -4.33 -14.44 15.45
C ALA A 91 -3.06 -14.12 16.24
N ARG A 92 -2.08 -15.04 16.27
CA ARG A 92 -0.77 -14.82 16.90
C ARG A 92 0.00 -13.69 16.23
N GLU A 93 0.06 -13.66 14.90
CA GLU A 93 0.77 -12.61 14.15
C GLU A 93 0.13 -11.22 14.35
N ILE A 94 -1.19 -11.13 14.50
CA ILE A 94 -1.87 -9.87 14.86
C ILE A 94 -1.42 -9.39 16.25
N GLU A 95 -1.33 -10.26 17.26
CA GLU A 95 -0.84 -9.91 18.59
C GLU A 95 0.62 -9.44 18.55
N GLU A 96 1.45 -10.13 17.77
CA GLU A 96 2.84 -9.74 17.59
C GLU A 96 2.93 -8.36 16.89
N SER A 97 2.15 -8.10 15.85
CA SER A 97 2.10 -6.82 15.15
C SER A 97 1.65 -5.67 16.06
N LEU A 98 0.61 -5.88 16.88
CA LEU A 98 0.15 -4.88 17.86
C LEU A 98 1.26 -4.51 18.84
N ARG A 99 2.00 -5.52 19.34
CA ARG A 99 3.12 -5.33 20.28
C ARG A 99 4.27 -4.56 19.61
N GLU A 100 4.71 -4.98 18.41
CA GLU A 100 5.83 -4.34 17.72
C GLU A 100 5.48 -2.92 17.27
N LEU A 101 4.27 -2.69 16.78
CA LEU A 101 3.75 -1.36 16.42
C LEU A 101 3.45 -0.47 17.65
N ARG A 102 3.49 -1.04 18.86
CA ARG A 102 3.18 -0.35 20.13
C ARG A 102 1.82 0.35 20.11
N THR A 103 0.82 -0.34 19.58
CA THR A 103 -0.55 0.17 19.44
C THR A 103 -1.57 -0.85 19.92
N GLU A 104 -2.72 -0.39 20.38
CA GLU A 104 -3.85 -1.25 20.73
C GLU A 104 -4.74 -1.57 19.51
N ARG A 105 -4.58 -0.81 18.42
CA ARG A 105 -5.39 -0.96 17.21
C ARG A 105 -4.56 -0.71 15.95
N ILE A 106 -4.63 -1.66 15.00
CA ILE A 106 -4.09 -1.56 13.65
C ILE A 106 -5.12 -0.90 12.74
N ASP A 107 -4.72 0.08 11.92
CA ASP A 107 -5.67 0.80 11.05
C ASP A 107 -6.11 -0.05 9.86
N LEU A 108 -5.18 -0.78 9.24
CA LEU A 108 -5.46 -1.66 8.12
C LEU A 108 -4.62 -2.92 8.25
N TYR A 109 -5.28 -4.07 8.31
CA TYR A 109 -4.61 -5.37 8.37
C TYR A 109 -4.94 -6.19 7.14
N TYR A 110 -3.89 -6.65 6.44
CA TYR A 110 -4.05 -7.49 5.26
C TYR A 110 -3.88 -8.96 5.59
N LEU A 111 -4.74 -9.81 5.01
CA LEU A 111 -4.33 -11.18 4.72
C LEU A 111 -3.23 -11.09 3.65
N HIS A 112 -2.01 -11.48 4.03
CA HIS A 112 -0.82 -11.22 3.20
C HIS A 112 -0.77 -12.10 1.95
N ARG A 113 -1.32 -13.32 2.05
CA ARG A 113 -1.37 -14.29 0.96
C ARG A 113 -2.51 -15.27 1.17
N VAL A 114 -3.12 -15.71 0.08
CA VAL A 114 -4.04 -16.85 0.07
C VAL A 114 -3.24 -18.14 -0.06
N HIS A 115 -3.64 -19.18 0.67
CA HIS A 115 -3.02 -20.50 0.68
C HIS A 115 -3.97 -21.54 0.08
N ASP A 116 -3.41 -22.53 -0.65
CA ASP A 116 -4.21 -23.58 -1.28
C ASP A 116 -4.80 -24.57 -0.28
N ASP A 117 -4.15 -24.74 0.88
CA ASP A 117 -4.52 -25.67 1.95
C ASP A 117 -5.38 -25.04 3.06
N VAL A 118 -5.69 -23.73 2.98
CA VAL A 118 -6.53 -23.01 3.93
C VAL A 118 -7.55 -22.18 3.17
N ALA A 119 -8.83 -22.38 3.44
CA ALA A 119 -9.86 -21.53 2.82
C ALA A 119 -9.66 -20.08 3.19
N ILE A 120 -9.75 -19.18 2.20
CA ILE A 120 -9.62 -17.72 2.43
C ILE A 120 -10.61 -17.23 3.48
N GLU A 121 -11.78 -17.84 3.53
CA GLU A 121 -12.85 -17.55 4.48
C GLU A 121 -12.41 -17.83 5.93
N ASP A 122 -11.67 -18.93 6.17
CA ASP A 122 -11.17 -19.28 7.50
C ASP A 122 -10.07 -18.30 7.95
N SER A 123 -9.16 -17.94 7.05
CA SER A 123 -8.12 -16.95 7.30
C SER A 123 -8.75 -15.58 7.63
N LEU A 124 -9.72 -15.14 6.85
CA LEU A 124 -10.41 -13.87 7.07
C LEU A 124 -11.27 -13.86 8.32
N ALA A 125 -11.89 -14.99 8.66
CA ALA A 125 -12.68 -15.10 9.90
C ALA A 125 -11.82 -14.83 11.16
N ALA A 126 -10.52 -15.16 11.13
CA ALA A 126 -9.61 -14.80 12.22
C ALA A 126 -9.40 -13.28 12.31
N ILE A 127 -9.19 -12.62 11.17
CA ILE A 127 -9.00 -11.16 11.10
C ILE A 127 -10.29 -10.42 11.51
N VAL A 128 -11.45 -10.91 11.04
CA VAL A 128 -12.77 -10.36 11.39
C VAL A 128 -13.00 -10.41 12.91
N ARG A 129 -12.66 -11.53 13.58
CA ARG A 129 -12.75 -11.61 15.05
C ARG A 129 -11.93 -10.53 15.75
N GLU A 130 -10.75 -10.21 15.25
CA GLU A 130 -9.89 -9.18 15.83
C GLU A 130 -10.41 -7.76 15.53
N ARG A 131 -11.00 -7.54 14.37
CA ARG A 131 -11.72 -6.31 14.06
C ARG A 131 -12.92 -6.11 15.02
N ASP A 132 -13.72 -7.16 15.22
CA ASP A 132 -14.90 -7.10 16.08
C ASP A 132 -14.55 -6.88 17.56
N ARG A 133 -13.30 -7.24 17.97
CA ARG A 133 -12.70 -6.90 19.26
C ARG A 133 -12.13 -5.48 19.31
N GLY A 134 -12.19 -4.73 18.22
CA GLY A 134 -11.65 -3.36 18.12
C GLY A 134 -10.14 -3.27 17.91
N ARG A 135 -9.44 -4.39 17.69
CA ARG A 135 -7.98 -4.43 17.50
C ARG A 135 -7.54 -4.14 16.06
N ILE A 136 -8.45 -4.21 15.11
CA ILE A 136 -8.25 -3.87 13.70
C ILE A 136 -9.36 -2.92 13.28
N ALA A 137 -9.02 -1.87 12.52
CA ALA A 137 -10.01 -0.93 12.00
C ALA A 137 -10.55 -1.39 10.65
N GLN A 138 -9.67 -1.68 9.69
CA GLN A 138 -10.01 -2.04 8.33
C GLN A 138 -9.30 -3.33 7.91
N ILE A 139 -9.93 -4.09 7.02
CA ILE A 139 -9.42 -5.34 6.50
C ILE A 139 -9.05 -5.16 5.02
N GLY A 140 -7.89 -5.68 4.63
CA GLY A 140 -7.44 -5.79 3.26
C GLY A 140 -7.03 -7.21 2.89
N VAL A 141 -6.80 -7.43 1.61
CA VAL A 141 -6.24 -8.67 1.06
C VAL A 141 -5.06 -8.37 0.15
N SER A 142 -4.11 -9.29 0.06
CA SER A 142 -2.92 -9.11 -0.76
C SER A 142 -2.63 -10.38 -1.57
N ASN A 143 -2.06 -10.19 -2.76
CA ASN A 143 -1.75 -11.28 -3.69
C ASN A 143 -3.00 -12.12 -4.03
N VAL A 144 -4.05 -11.47 -4.46
CA VAL A 144 -5.35 -12.07 -4.80
C VAL A 144 -5.68 -11.88 -6.27
N ASP A 145 -6.32 -12.88 -6.87
CA ASP A 145 -7.04 -12.73 -8.13
C ASP A 145 -8.47 -12.20 -7.88
N LEU A 146 -9.20 -11.94 -8.97
CA LEU A 146 -10.56 -11.41 -8.90
C LEU A 146 -11.55 -12.36 -8.21
N ALA A 147 -11.40 -13.68 -8.40
CA ALA A 147 -12.26 -14.68 -7.76
C ALA A 147 -12.01 -14.76 -6.24
N GLN A 148 -10.75 -14.69 -5.84
CA GLN A 148 -10.36 -14.63 -4.42
C GLN A 148 -10.83 -13.34 -3.76
N LEU A 149 -10.72 -12.19 -4.44
CA LEU A 149 -11.24 -10.92 -3.94
C LEU A 149 -12.77 -10.97 -3.77
N ALA A 150 -13.49 -11.56 -4.72
CA ALA A 150 -14.94 -11.73 -4.61
C ALA A 150 -15.32 -12.62 -3.41
N ARG A 151 -14.59 -13.73 -3.18
CA ARG A 151 -14.78 -14.59 -1.99
C ARG A 151 -14.48 -13.84 -0.70
N ALA A 152 -13.41 -13.05 -0.66
CA ALA A 152 -13.07 -12.24 0.51
C ALA A 152 -14.19 -11.25 0.86
N ARG A 153 -14.76 -10.58 -0.15
CA ARG A 153 -15.88 -9.65 0.02
C ARG A 153 -17.19 -10.30 0.47
N ALA A 154 -17.37 -11.58 0.19
CA ALA A 154 -18.51 -12.33 0.71
C ALA A 154 -18.40 -12.59 2.23
N VAL A 155 -17.20 -12.55 2.79
CA VAL A 155 -16.94 -12.70 4.23
C VAL A 155 -17.07 -11.38 4.96
N THR A 156 -16.48 -10.30 4.42
CA THR A 156 -16.42 -8.99 5.07
C THR A 156 -16.18 -7.87 4.08
N GLU A 157 -16.39 -6.64 4.50
CA GLU A 157 -15.95 -5.45 3.77
C GLU A 157 -14.43 -5.46 3.61
N ILE A 158 -13.94 -5.21 2.40
CA ILE A 158 -12.53 -5.12 2.05
C ILE A 158 -12.22 -3.66 1.69
N ALA A 159 -11.40 -3.01 2.51
CA ALA A 159 -11.00 -1.61 2.32
C ALA A 159 -9.89 -1.44 1.28
N ALA A 160 -9.03 -2.46 1.11
CA ALA A 160 -7.91 -2.40 0.19
C ALA A 160 -7.53 -3.77 -0.38
N ALA A 161 -7.10 -3.80 -1.65
CA ALA A 161 -6.45 -4.94 -2.29
C ALA A 161 -5.03 -4.55 -2.70
N GLN A 162 -4.03 -5.37 -2.31
CA GLN A 162 -2.63 -5.07 -2.54
C GLN A 162 -1.98 -6.15 -3.39
N ASN A 163 -1.60 -5.83 -4.63
CA ASN A 163 -0.99 -6.77 -5.57
C ASN A 163 0.28 -6.21 -6.21
N HIS A 164 1.12 -7.09 -6.77
CA HIS A 164 2.23 -6.70 -7.61
C HIS A 164 1.70 -6.01 -8.87
N TYR A 165 2.01 -4.73 -9.05
CA TYR A 165 1.54 -4.00 -10.22
C TYR A 165 2.45 -2.81 -10.54
N ASN A 166 2.85 -2.70 -11.80
CA ASN A 166 3.65 -1.59 -12.35
C ASN A 166 3.53 -1.58 -13.88
N LEU A 167 4.28 -0.72 -14.55
CA LEU A 167 4.28 -0.61 -16.02
C LEU A 167 4.55 -1.93 -16.76
N ALA A 168 5.38 -2.82 -16.20
CA ALA A 168 5.77 -4.10 -16.78
C ALA A 168 4.92 -5.28 -16.30
N HIS A 169 4.23 -5.16 -15.14
CA HIS A 169 3.43 -6.22 -14.53
C HIS A 169 2.00 -5.76 -14.39
N ARG A 170 1.14 -6.15 -15.33
CA ARG A 170 -0.26 -5.72 -15.44
C ARG A 170 -1.24 -6.88 -15.35
N GLU A 171 -0.82 -8.00 -14.81
CA GLU A 171 -1.61 -9.23 -14.67
C GLU A 171 -2.88 -9.05 -13.82
N HIS A 172 -2.92 -7.98 -13.00
CA HIS A 172 -4.04 -7.65 -12.14
C HIS A 172 -4.82 -6.42 -12.61
N ASP A 173 -4.85 -6.14 -13.92
CA ASP A 173 -5.69 -5.07 -14.49
C ASP A 173 -7.16 -5.27 -14.11
N ASP A 174 -7.66 -6.50 -14.14
CA ASP A 174 -9.02 -6.88 -13.76
C ASP A 174 -9.34 -6.61 -12.28
N VAL A 175 -8.40 -6.92 -11.38
CA VAL A 175 -8.54 -6.61 -9.94
C VAL A 175 -8.52 -5.10 -9.71
N LEU A 176 -7.63 -4.36 -10.39
CA LEU A 176 -7.56 -2.91 -10.30
C LEU A 176 -8.86 -2.26 -10.77
N ASP A 177 -9.38 -2.68 -11.93
CA ASP A 177 -10.61 -2.14 -12.50
C ASP A 177 -11.83 -2.46 -11.62
N PHE A 178 -11.88 -3.66 -11.06
CA PHE A 178 -12.89 -4.02 -10.07
C PHE A 178 -12.80 -3.16 -8.81
N CYS A 179 -11.59 -2.96 -8.26
CA CYS A 179 -11.38 -2.07 -7.12
C CYS A 179 -11.84 -0.64 -7.41
N ALA A 180 -11.57 -0.14 -8.63
CA ALA A 180 -12.01 1.17 -9.07
C ALA A 180 -13.55 1.30 -9.09
N SER A 181 -14.25 0.28 -9.58
CA SER A 181 -15.73 0.27 -9.66
C SER A 181 -16.41 0.19 -8.29
N GLU A 182 -15.75 -0.44 -7.32
CA GLU A 182 -16.27 -0.70 -5.98
C GLU A 182 -15.77 0.29 -4.90
N GLY A 183 -14.90 1.24 -5.28
CA GLY A 183 -14.33 2.19 -4.33
C GLY A 183 -13.31 1.58 -3.36
N ILE A 184 -12.76 0.40 -3.68
CA ILE A 184 -11.73 -0.29 -2.90
C ILE A 184 -10.36 0.32 -3.26
N ALA A 185 -9.51 0.60 -2.26
CA ALA A 185 -8.16 1.05 -2.55
C ALA A 185 -7.34 -0.07 -3.21
N PHE A 186 -6.77 0.20 -4.39
CA PHE A 186 -5.81 -0.70 -5.02
C PHE A 186 -4.39 -0.23 -4.69
N VAL A 187 -3.61 -1.09 -4.02
CA VAL A 187 -2.29 -0.73 -3.47
C VAL A 187 -1.20 -1.50 -4.22
N PRO A 188 -0.62 -0.95 -5.31
CA PRO A 188 0.44 -1.60 -6.04
C PRO A 188 1.73 -1.64 -5.21
N PHE A 189 2.28 -2.85 -4.95
CA PHE A 189 3.62 -3.01 -4.43
C PHE A 189 4.64 -3.23 -5.57
N PHE A 190 5.92 -2.94 -5.33
CA PHE A 190 6.98 -2.83 -6.34
C PHE A 190 6.57 -1.92 -7.51
N PRO A 191 6.07 -0.71 -7.21
CA PRO A 191 5.57 0.19 -8.25
C PRO A 191 6.66 0.74 -9.16
N LEU A 192 7.91 0.82 -8.68
CA LEU A 192 9.06 1.37 -9.37
C LEU A 192 9.95 0.24 -9.89
N ARG A 193 9.73 -0.20 -11.12
CA ARG A 193 10.64 -1.12 -11.83
C ARG A 193 10.81 -0.68 -13.27
N ASP A 194 12.05 -0.91 -13.78
CA ASP A 194 12.51 -0.79 -15.15
C ASP A 194 12.49 0.61 -15.75
N GLU A 195 13.67 1.25 -15.79
CA GLU A 195 13.87 2.48 -16.54
C GLU A 195 14.04 2.18 -18.03
N THR A 196 13.03 2.49 -18.83
CA THR A 196 13.09 2.46 -20.30
C THR A 196 13.54 3.81 -20.87
N SER A 197 13.96 3.84 -22.15
CA SER A 197 14.25 5.10 -22.86
C SER A 197 13.03 6.01 -22.89
N ALA A 198 11.85 5.45 -23.19
CA ALA A 198 10.59 6.19 -23.22
C ALA A 198 10.28 6.84 -21.85
N LEU A 199 10.52 6.13 -20.75
CA LEU A 199 10.32 6.69 -19.41
C LEU A 199 11.24 7.88 -19.14
N ARG A 200 12.54 7.78 -19.53
CA ARG A 200 13.49 8.90 -19.39
C ARG A 200 13.10 10.12 -20.24
N GLU A 201 12.61 9.88 -21.46
CA GLU A 201 12.14 10.96 -22.35
C GLU A 201 10.91 11.68 -21.79
N VAL A 202 9.92 10.92 -21.25
CA VAL A 202 8.76 11.52 -20.59
C VAL A 202 9.21 12.32 -19.37
N ALA A 203 10.07 11.75 -18.53
CA ALA A 203 10.60 12.43 -17.36
C ALA A 203 11.30 13.75 -17.69
N ALA A 204 12.13 13.74 -18.75
CA ALA A 204 12.82 14.95 -19.23
C ALA A 204 11.85 16.04 -19.70
N ARG A 205 10.78 15.67 -20.43
CA ARG A 205 9.74 16.64 -20.88
C ARG A 205 9.04 17.34 -19.70
N HIS A 206 8.85 16.62 -18.62
CA HIS A 206 8.18 17.14 -17.42
C HIS A 206 9.11 17.74 -16.37
N GLY A 207 10.44 17.69 -16.58
CA GLY A 207 11.42 18.09 -15.56
C GLY A 207 11.29 17.28 -14.25
N ALA A 208 10.86 16.03 -14.37
CA ALA A 208 10.56 15.13 -13.25
C ALA A 208 11.55 13.95 -13.23
N THR A 209 11.58 13.20 -12.11
CA THR A 209 12.32 11.95 -12.06
C THR A 209 11.54 10.81 -12.74
N PRO A 210 12.23 9.78 -13.29
CA PRO A 210 11.54 8.59 -13.81
C PRO A 210 10.58 7.96 -12.77
N ALA A 211 10.98 7.92 -11.51
CA ALA A 211 10.13 7.42 -10.43
C ALA A 211 8.83 8.21 -10.30
N ALA A 212 8.89 9.55 -10.32
CA ALA A 212 7.69 10.40 -10.25
C ALA A 212 6.76 10.16 -11.45
N VAL A 213 7.30 9.95 -12.65
CA VAL A 213 6.51 9.65 -13.85
C VAL A 213 5.79 8.31 -13.72
N VAL A 214 6.47 7.24 -13.26
CA VAL A 214 5.84 5.93 -13.03
C VAL A 214 4.71 6.04 -12.01
N LEU A 215 4.94 6.75 -10.91
CA LEU A 215 3.93 6.96 -9.88
C LEU A 215 2.73 7.77 -10.42
N ALA A 216 2.99 8.83 -11.20
CA ALA A 216 1.92 9.61 -11.84
C ALA A 216 1.11 8.76 -12.83
N TRP A 217 1.76 7.86 -13.57
CA TRP A 217 1.08 6.91 -14.44
C TRP A 217 0.15 5.98 -13.63
N LEU A 218 0.63 5.41 -12.52
CA LEU A 218 -0.18 4.58 -11.62
C LEU A 218 -1.38 5.34 -11.07
N LEU A 219 -1.19 6.58 -10.63
CA LEU A 219 -2.25 7.45 -10.14
C LEU A 219 -3.30 7.76 -11.21
N ARG A 220 -2.88 7.84 -12.48
CA ARG A 220 -3.77 8.08 -13.61
C ARG A 220 -4.57 6.83 -14.00
N ARG A 221 -4.03 5.63 -13.75
CA ARG A 221 -4.68 4.35 -14.07
C ARG A 221 -6.03 4.18 -13.37
N SER A 222 -6.16 4.64 -12.11
CA SER A 222 -7.42 4.64 -11.37
C SER A 222 -7.41 5.65 -10.24
N ALA A 223 -8.58 6.21 -9.90
CA ALA A 223 -8.74 7.12 -8.76
C ALA A 223 -8.53 6.43 -7.40
N THR A 224 -8.66 5.10 -7.33
CA THR A 224 -8.48 4.31 -6.10
C THR A 224 -7.06 3.77 -5.93
N THR A 225 -6.12 4.04 -6.85
CA THR A 225 -4.74 3.55 -6.78
C THR A 225 -3.92 4.34 -5.76
N LEU A 226 -3.20 3.60 -4.89
CA LEU A 226 -2.31 4.11 -3.84
C LEU A 226 -0.98 3.35 -3.88
N PRO A 227 -0.02 3.72 -4.74
CA PRO A 227 1.29 3.08 -4.80
C PRO A 227 2.10 3.31 -3.53
N ILE A 228 2.88 2.27 -3.16
CA ILE A 228 3.72 2.25 -1.96
C ILE A 228 5.21 2.06 -2.31
N PRO A 229 5.86 3.06 -2.95
CA PRO A 229 7.28 2.97 -3.24
C PRO A 229 8.11 2.85 -1.98
N GLY A 230 9.05 1.90 -1.96
CA GLY A 230 9.96 1.67 -0.84
C GLY A 230 11.24 2.49 -0.97
N THR A 231 11.58 3.26 0.07
CA THR A 231 12.83 4.02 0.15
C THR A 231 13.30 4.18 1.61
N LEU A 232 14.59 4.50 1.82
CA LEU A 232 15.16 4.95 3.09
C LEU A 232 15.71 6.38 2.99
N SER A 233 15.36 7.12 1.92
CA SER A 233 15.80 8.50 1.68
C SER A 233 14.60 9.46 1.72
N VAL A 234 14.66 10.46 2.59
CA VAL A 234 13.65 11.54 2.66
C VAL A 234 13.60 12.36 1.36
N ALA A 235 14.72 12.50 0.65
CA ALA A 235 14.74 13.12 -0.67
C ALA A 235 13.88 12.35 -1.66
N HIS A 236 14.03 11.02 -1.73
CA HIS A 236 13.18 10.17 -2.57
C HIS A 236 11.71 10.19 -2.13
N VAL A 237 11.42 10.32 -0.82
CA VAL A 237 10.03 10.50 -0.34
C VAL A 237 9.42 11.75 -0.95
N ARG A 238 10.14 12.88 -0.95
CA ARG A 238 9.66 14.15 -1.54
C ARG A 238 9.49 14.05 -3.05
N GLU A 239 10.43 13.40 -3.73
CA GLU A 239 10.34 13.14 -5.18
C GLU A 239 9.12 12.27 -5.53
N ASN A 240 8.86 11.21 -4.75
CA ASN A 240 7.68 10.37 -4.93
C ASN A 240 6.38 11.17 -4.73
N LEU A 241 6.30 11.98 -3.67
CA LEU A 241 5.13 12.82 -3.40
C LEU A 241 4.89 13.88 -4.49
N ALA A 242 5.94 14.34 -5.18
CA ALA A 242 5.81 15.27 -6.30
C ALA A 242 4.98 14.70 -7.46
N ALA A 243 4.89 13.37 -7.59
CA ALA A 243 4.03 12.71 -8.57
C ALA A 243 2.54 13.06 -8.44
N LEU A 244 2.09 13.46 -7.24
CA LEU A 244 0.69 13.91 -7.00
C LEU A 244 0.34 15.17 -7.81
N GLY A 245 1.32 16.00 -8.15
CA GLY A 245 1.15 17.20 -8.97
C GLY A 245 1.50 17.02 -10.45
N LEU A 246 1.94 15.83 -10.88
CA LEU A 246 2.42 15.59 -12.23
C LEU A 246 1.26 15.16 -13.15
N ASN A 247 0.93 16.00 -14.12
CA ASN A 247 -0.10 15.73 -15.12
C ASN A 247 0.52 15.13 -16.39
N LEU A 248 0.39 13.82 -16.60
CA LEU A 248 0.77 13.16 -17.85
C LEU A 248 -0.32 13.34 -18.90
N SER A 249 0.08 13.65 -20.14
CA SER A 249 -0.82 13.66 -21.28
C SER A 249 -1.20 12.24 -21.75
N ASP A 250 -2.18 12.11 -22.63
CA ASP A 250 -2.52 10.82 -23.25
C ASP A 250 -1.34 10.30 -24.10
N ASP A 251 -0.61 11.21 -24.77
CA ASP A 251 0.58 10.86 -25.53
C ASP A 251 1.72 10.34 -24.61
N ASP A 252 1.89 10.91 -23.43
CA ASP A 252 2.86 10.40 -22.44
C ASP A 252 2.49 8.99 -21.98
N VAL A 253 1.22 8.76 -21.68
CA VAL A 253 0.72 7.44 -21.27
C VAL A 253 0.91 6.42 -22.39
N ALA A 254 0.59 6.79 -23.64
CA ALA A 254 0.79 5.93 -24.81
C ALA A 254 2.28 5.59 -25.02
N ALA A 255 3.16 6.58 -24.89
CA ALA A 255 4.62 6.40 -25.02
C ALA A 255 5.19 5.44 -23.95
N LEU A 256 4.58 5.38 -22.75
CA LEU A 256 4.96 4.45 -21.70
C LEU A 256 4.43 3.01 -21.90
N GLY A 257 3.77 2.73 -23.03
CA GLY A 257 3.21 1.42 -23.34
C GLY A 257 1.88 1.10 -22.63
N GLY A 258 1.23 2.11 -22.09
CA GLY A 258 -0.02 2.00 -21.38
C GLY A 258 -1.20 2.59 -22.14
N GLY A 259 -1.90 1.81 -22.96
CA GLY A 259 -3.28 2.16 -23.27
C GLY A 259 -4.07 2.14 -21.95
N LEU A 260 -4.66 3.27 -21.57
CA LEU A 260 -5.70 3.29 -20.55
C LEU A 260 -6.93 2.69 -21.23
N SER A 261 -7.35 1.48 -20.81
CA SER A 261 -8.63 0.88 -21.27
C SER A 261 -9.80 1.61 -20.65
#